data_de330562192054b906a9ebec53e0c8b1
#
_entry.id   de330562192054b906a9ebec53e0c8b1
#
_cell.length_a   1.000
_cell.length_b   1.000
_cell.length_c   1.000
_cell.angle_alpha   90.00
_cell.angle_beta   90.00
_cell.angle_gamma   90.00
#
_symmetry.space_group_name_H-M   'P 1'
#
loop_
_entity.id
_entity.type
_entity.pdbx_description
1 polymer ?
#
loop_
_entity_poly.entity_id
_entity_poly.type
_entity_poly.pdbx_seq_one_letter_code
_entity_poly.pdbx_strand_id
1 'polypeptide(L)' 'MTTITDRIEIQVDSRDILDERLNDAVRGLQELAMETGTQGILLTRNKPGHYTAALSDQVPFGMTRELIH' A
#
# COMPACT_ATOMS: atom_id res chain seq x y z
N MET A 1 14.92 -3.63 -18.68
CA MET A 1 14.47 -4.43 -17.55
C MET A 1 13.30 -3.75 -16.86
N THR A 2 12.23 -4.48 -16.69
CA THR A 2 11.04 -3.93 -16.06
C THR A 2 11.12 -4.13 -14.56
N THR A 3 11.05 -3.03 -13.82
CA THR A 3 11.02 -3.10 -12.36
C THR A 3 9.56 -3.08 -11.93
N ILE A 4 9.14 -4.15 -11.26
CA ILE A 4 7.80 -4.18 -10.68
C ILE A 4 7.87 -3.48 -9.33
N THR A 5 7.11 -2.41 -9.20
CA THR A 5 7.07 -1.67 -7.95
C THR A 5 5.98 -2.27 -7.07
N ASP A 6 6.41 -2.95 -6.01
CA ASP A 6 5.50 -3.50 -5.02
C ASP A 6 5.33 -2.57 -3.81
N ARG A 7 5.74 -1.33 -3.97
CA ARG A 7 5.73 -0.33 -2.92
C ARG A 7 5.38 1.04 -3.49
N ILE A 8 4.44 1.71 -2.86
CA ILE A 8 3.97 3.02 -3.30
C ILE A 8 4.06 3.99 -2.12
N GLU A 9 4.71 5.13 -2.32
CA GLU A 9 4.74 6.19 -1.33
C GLU A 9 3.66 7.21 -1.64
N ILE A 10 2.93 7.62 -0.60
CA ILE A 10 1.84 8.57 -0.71
C ILE A 10 2.13 9.75 0.19
N GLN A 11 2.16 10.95 -0.40
CA GLN A 11 2.40 12.17 0.35
C GLN A 11 1.41 13.22 -0.10
N VAL A 12 0.56 13.67 0.82
CA VAL A 12 -0.49 14.63 0.52
C VAL A 12 -0.65 15.60 1.68
N ASP A 13 -1.17 16.79 1.38
CA ASP A 13 -1.42 17.84 2.38
C ASP A 13 -2.88 17.86 2.84
N SER A 14 -3.77 17.20 2.11
CA SER A 14 -5.20 17.22 2.39
C SER A 14 -5.71 15.82 2.71
N ARG A 15 -6.54 15.71 3.75
CA ARG A 15 -7.12 14.44 4.15
C ARG A 15 -8.03 13.86 3.06
N ASP A 16 -8.78 14.70 2.38
CA ASP A 16 -9.69 14.24 1.33
C ASP A 16 -8.93 13.59 0.19
N ILE A 17 -7.80 14.19 -0.20
CA ILE A 17 -6.95 13.65 -1.25
C ILE A 17 -6.23 12.40 -0.74
N LEU A 18 -5.89 12.36 0.55
CA LEU A 18 -5.22 11.21 1.14
C LEU A 18 -6.04 9.94 1.01
N ASP A 19 -7.32 9.99 1.36
CA ASP A 19 -8.21 8.83 1.28
C ASP A 19 -8.28 8.29 -0.14
N GLU A 20 -8.42 9.19 -1.12
CA GLU A 20 -8.49 8.82 -2.52
C GLU A 20 -7.18 8.18 -2.98
N ARG A 21 -6.05 8.77 -2.60
CA ARG A 21 -4.74 8.25 -2.97
C ARG A 21 -4.46 6.90 -2.33
N LEU A 22 -4.86 6.72 -1.08
CA LEU A 22 -4.70 5.45 -0.39
C LEU A 22 -5.52 4.36 -1.07
N ASN A 23 -6.75 4.66 -1.42
CA ASN A 23 -7.61 3.69 -2.11
C ASN A 23 -7.04 3.28 -3.45
N ASP A 24 -6.52 4.22 -4.22
CA ASP A 24 -5.91 3.93 -5.51
C ASP A 24 -4.67 3.07 -5.36
N ALA A 25 -3.82 3.39 -4.38
CA ALA A 25 -2.60 2.62 -4.13
C ALA A 25 -2.92 1.20 -3.70
N VAL A 26 -3.88 1.03 -2.78
CA VAL A 26 -4.28 -0.28 -2.31
C VAL A 26 -4.85 -1.11 -3.45
N ARG A 27 -5.66 -0.49 -4.31
CA ARG A 27 -6.24 -1.20 -5.46
C ARG A 27 -5.16 -1.70 -6.41
N GLY A 28 -4.17 -0.85 -6.71
CA GLY A 28 -3.06 -1.25 -7.57
C GLY A 28 -2.24 -2.38 -6.96
N LEU A 29 -1.98 -2.33 -5.66
CA LEU A 29 -1.25 -3.39 -4.98
C LEU A 29 -2.06 -4.67 -4.89
N GLN A 30 -3.39 -4.58 -4.76
CA GLN A 30 -4.24 -5.77 -4.77
C GLN A 30 -4.14 -6.50 -6.09
N GLU A 31 -4.08 -5.78 -7.20
CA GLU A 31 -3.91 -6.40 -8.52
C GLU A 31 -2.57 -7.13 -8.60
N LEU A 32 -1.50 -6.52 -8.10
CA LEU A 32 -0.19 -7.17 -8.05
C LEU A 32 -0.21 -8.38 -7.11
N ALA A 33 -0.87 -8.26 -5.96
CA ALA A 33 -0.96 -9.36 -5.01
C ALA A 33 -1.66 -10.57 -5.59
N MET A 34 -2.65 -10.35 -6.45
CA MET A 34 -3.37 -11.44 -7.10
C MET A 34 -2.48 -12.23 -8.06
N GLU A 35 -1.47 -11.62 -8.61
CA GLU A 35 -0.55 -12.31 -9.52
C GLU A 35 0.34 -13.31 -8.76
N THR A 36 0.78 -12.94 -7.57
CA THR A 36 1.61 -13.81 -6.74
C THR A 36 0.78 -14.71 -5.84
N GLY A 37 -0.33 -14.21 -5.31
CA GLY A 37 -1.22 -14.94 -4.43
C GLY A 37 -0.65 -15.28 -3.07
N THR A 38 0.44 -14.63 -2.65
CA THR A 38 1.15 -14.98 -1.42
C THR A 38 1.28 -13.84 -0.42
N GLN A 39 1.09 -12.60 -0.86
CA GLN A 39 1.35 -11.44 -0.02
C GLN A 39 0.11 -10.58 0.16
N GLY A 40 -0.07 -10.04 1.36
CA GLY A 40 -1.07 -9.03 1.62
C GLY A 40 -0.48 -7.63 1.51
N ILE A 41 -1.24 -6.63 1.92
CA ILE A 41 -0.85 -5.24 1.81
C ILE A 41 -0.51 -4.69 3.19
N LEU A 42 0.65 -4.09 3.32
CA LEU A 42 1.06 -3.40 4.55
C LEU A 42 1.05 -1.91 4.29
N LEU A 43 0.26 -1.20 5.08
CA LEU A 43 0.15 0.25 5.00
C LEU A 43 0.85 0.85 6.21
N THR A 44 1.93 1.57 5.98
CA THR A 44 2.71 2.17 7.06
C THR A 44 2.52 3.68 7.09
N ARG A 45 2.14 4.20 8.23
CA ARG A 45 2.05 5.64 8.44
C ARG A 45 3.38 6.14 8.98
N ASN A 46 4.12 6.88 8.16
CA ASN A 46 5.43 7.41 8.54
C ASN A 46 5.31 8.70 9.34
N LYS A 47 4.42 9.57 8.91
CA LYS A 47 4.10 10.84 9.56
C LYS A 47 2.78 11.35 8.99
N PRO A 48 2.16 12.39 9.58
CA PRO A 48 0.90 12.90 9.05
C PRO A 48 1.00 13.23 7.56
N GLY A 49 0.09 12.68 6.79
CA GLY A 49 0.06 12.90 5.34
C GLY A 49 1.07 12.11 4.54
N HIS A 50 1.88 11.26 5.18
CA HIS A 50 2.90 10.48 4.48
C HIS A 50 2.77 9.01 4.83
N TYR A 51 2.41 8.20 3.84
CA TYR A 51 2.17 6.78 4.01
C TYR A 51 2.98 5.98 3.00
N THR A 52 3.28 4.74 3.36
CA THR A 52 3.90 3.78 2.45
C THR A 52 2.98 2.56 2.36
N ALA A 53 2.53 2.24 1.16
CA ALA A 53 1.74 1.03 0.90
C ALA A 53 2.64 0.04 0.16
N ALA A 54 2.71 -1.19 0.66
CA ALA A 54 3.61 -2.19 0.08
C ALA A 54 3.03 -3.59 0.24
N LEU A 55 3.47 -4.50 -0.63
CA LEU A 55 3.18 -5.91 -0.46
C LEU A 55 4.12 -6.49 0.59
N SER A 56 3.61 -7.39 1.42
CA SER A 56 4.39 -7.99 2.49
C SER A 56 3.96 -9.43 2.76
N ASP A 57 4.94 -10.33 2.88
CA ASP A 57 4.66 -11.72 3.24
C ASP A 57 4.25 -11.87 4.69
N GLN A 58 4.45 -10.84 5.50
CA GLN A 58 3.99 -10.85 6.89
C GLN A 58 2.49 -10.59 7.00
N VAL A 59 1.87 -10.12 5.91
CA VAL A 59 0.43 -9.90 5.85
C VAL A 59 -0.18 -10.97 4.96
N PRO A 60 -1.14 -11.76 5.45
CA PRO A 60 -1.76 -12.81 4.64
C PRO A 60 -2.40 -12.26 3.37
N PHE A 61 -2.40 -13.08 2.33
CA PHE A 61 -3.02 -12.72 1.06
C PHE A 61 -4.49 -12.35 1.27
N GLY A 62 -4.91 -11.27 0.63
CA GLY A 62 -6.28 -10.78 0.73
C GLY A 62 -6.53 -9.86 1.92
N MET A 63 -5.53 -9.63 2.76
CA MET A 63 -5.66 -8.75 3.92
C MET A 63 -4.83 -7.49 3.75
N THR A 64 -5.26 -6.44 4.44
CA THR A 64 -4.54 -5.18 4.53
C THR A 64 -4.32 -4.86 5.99
N ARG A 65 -3.08 -4.62 6.37
CA ARG A 65 -2.74 -4.28 7.75
C ARG A 65 -2.13 -2.89 7.80
N GLU A 66 -2.54 -2.12 8.80
CA GLU A 66 -2.01 -0.79 9.00
C GLU A 66 -1.01 -0.81 10.15
N LEU A 67 0.11 -0.13 9.92
CA LEU A 67 1.17 -0.01 10.91
C LEU A 67 1.46 1.47 11.12
N ILE A 68 1.49 1.89 12.39
CA ILE A 68 1.81 3.26 12.76
C ILE A 68 3.24 3.29 13.25
N HIS A 69 4.02 4.13 12.63
CA HIS A 69 5.44 4.23 12.94
C HIS A 69 5.68 5.17 14.10
#